data_6e0f22e38c9ec461078c103d299769d4
#
_entry.id   6e0f22e38c9ec461078c103d299769d4
#
_cell.length_a   1.000
_cell.length_b   1.000
_cell.length_c   1.000
_cell.angle_alpha   90.00
_cell.angle_beta   90.00
_cell.angle_gamma   90.00
#
_symmetry.space_group_name_H-M   'P 1'
#
loop_
_entity.id
_entity.type
_entity.pdbx_description
1 polymer ?
#
loop_
_entity_poly.entity_id
_entity_poly.type
_entity_poly.pdbx_seq_one_letter_code
_entity_poly.pdbx_strand_id
1 'polypeptide(L)'
;MSEIKHIKGLKALVPLFLFIALYLSCAIVAKDFYKLPVTVSFLIASVCAIMMTTGESIEKRISIFTEGAGQKSLLQMVWIFILAGAFAASAKAMGSVDATVYFILSILPAKFILAGLFLSACIISLAIGTSVGTIIALVPIASGLSHVLGVDEPLMLGIVIGGAFFGDNLSFISDTTIAATSSQGCSMKDKFKVNSLIVVPAAVCILIIYTILGHRLEKPAELPGFNYVHLIPYFVVIFMALRGINVMIVLIAGIVFSGVLGFFAQSYDLYGWFATLGVGMKSMGELIIVTMLAGGLLAVIKYNGGIHYIIAILTKFIKGKRGAELSIGLLVSFVNVCTANN
;
A
#
# COMPACT_ATOMS: atom_id res chain seq x y z
N MET A 1 -32.20 2.17 24.29
CA MET A 1 -31.08 1.39 23.69
C MET A 1 -31.54 -0.04 23.52
N SER A 2 -31.98 -0.41 22.30
CA SER A 2 -32.40 -1.79 21.99
C SER A 2 -31.18 -2.68 22.07
N GLU A 3 -31.25 -3.77 22.84
CA GLU A 3 -30.25 -4.83 22.82
C GLU A 3 -30.17 -5.41 21.39
N ILE A 4 -29.19 -4.95 20.64
CA ILE A 4 -28.90 -5.50 19.31
C ILE A 4 -28.42 -6.93 19.57
N LYS A 5 -29.17 -7.92 19.11
CA LYS A 5 -28.75 -9.34 19.12
C LYS A 5 -27.60 -9.54 18.15
N HIS A 6 -26.41 -9.12 18.55
CA HIS A 6 -25.20 -9.41 17.79
C HIS A 6 -24.90 -10.90 17.76
N ILE A 7 -24.39 -11.39 16.66
CA ILE A 7 -23.75 -12.71 16.61
C ILE A 7 -22.59 -12.67 17.57
N LYS A 8 -22.71 -13.36 18.74
CA LYS A 8 -21.68 -13.28 19.80
C LYS A 8 -20.53 -14.23 19.50
N GLY A 9 -19.32 -13.73 19.69
CA GLY A 9 -18.12 -14.56 19.76
C GLY A 9 -17.48 -14.90 18.41
N LEU A 10 -16.87 -16.08 18.34
CA LEU A 10 -16.10 -16.56 17.17
C LEU A 10 -16.93 -16.58 15.86
N LYS A 11 -18.26 -16.77 15.96
CA LYS A 11 -19.16 -16.80 14.79
C LYS A 11 -19.12 -15.49 13.98
N ALA A 12 -18.88 -14.35 14.60
CA ALA A 12 -18.77 -13.08 13.91
C ALA A 12 -17.52 -12.99 13.00
N LEU A 13 -16.52 -13.84 13.23
CA LEU A 13 -15.28 -13.90 12.45
C LEU A 13 -15.31 -14.98 11.36
N VAL A 14 -16.38 -15.79 11.29
CA VAL A 14 -16.52 -16.87 10.26
C VAL A 14 -16.28 -16.34 8.85
N PRO A 15 -16.82 -15.18 8.43
CA PRO A 15 -16.57 -14.67 7.06
C PRO A 15 -15.08 -14.39 6.80
N LEU A 16 -14.32 -13.93 7.80
CA LEU A 16 -12.89 -13.71 7.67
C LEU A 16 -12.13 -15.04 7.54
N PHE A 17 -12.46 -16.02 8.38
CA PHE A 17 -11.88 -17.37 8.26
C PHE A 17 -12.25 -18.05 6.94
N LEU A 18 -13.47 -17.84 6.45
CA LEU A 18 -13.91 -18.35 5.15
C LEU A 18 -13.07 -17.75 4.02
N PHE A 19 -12.84 -16.43 4.05
CA PHE A 19 -11.95 -15.76 3.08
C PHE A 19 -10.56 -16.40 3.05
N ILE A 20 -9.92 -16.50 4.22
CA ILE A 20 -8.57 -17.04 4.35
C ILE A 20 -8.53 -18.52 3.92
N ALA A 21 -9.47 -19.33 4.41
CA ALA A 21 -9.51 -20.75 4.12
C ALA A 21 -9.74 -21.01 2.62
N LEU A 22 -10.68 -20.30 2.00
CA LEU A 22 -10.97 -20.42 0.58
C LEU A 22 -9.76 -20.06 -0.28
N TYR A 23 -9.16 -18.89 -0.01
CA TYR A 23 -8.03 -18.40 -0.78
C TYR A 23 -6.80 -19.31 -0.64
N LEU A 24 -6.42 -19.66 0.60
CA LEU A 24 -5.27 -20.54 0.84
C LEU A 24 -5.50 -21.96 0.33
N SER A 25 -6.69 -22.54 0.55
CA SER A 25 -6.99 -23.90 0.05
C SER A 25 -6.88 -23.98 -1.47
N CYS A 26 -7.46 -22.99 -2.17
CA CYS A 26 -7.37 -22.94 -3.64
C CYS A 26 -5.93 -22.72 -4.10
N ALA A 27 -5.17 -21.85 -3.46
CA ALA A 27 -3.77 -21.59 -3.79
C ALA A 27 -2.89 -22.85 -3.61
N ILE A 28 -3.10 -23.60 -2.52
CA ILE A 28 -2.36 -24.83 -2.23
C ILE A 28 -2.71 -25.94 -3.25
N VAL A 29 -3.99 -26.14 -3.51
CA VAL A 29 -4.45 -27.16 -4.47
C VAL A 29 -3.99 -26.84 -5.89
N ALA A 30 -4.06 -25.58 -6.27
CA ALA A 30 -3.65 -25.12 -7.60
C ALA A 30 -2.12 -24.97 -7.73
N LYS A 31 -1.38 -24.99 -6.62
CA LYS A 31 0.06 -24.63 -6.54
C LYS A 31 0.36 -23.26 -7.16
N ASP A 32 -0.62 -22.36 -7.11
CA ASP A 32 -0.56 -21.04 -7.71
C ASP A 32 -1.49 -20.09 -6.96
N PHE A 33 -0.92 -19.04 -6.37
CA PHE A 33 -1.66 -18.03 -5.61
C PHE A 33 -2.54 -17.12 -6.49
N TYR A 34 -2.27 -17.05 -7.79
CA TYR A 34 -2.99 -16.18 -8.73
C TYR A 34 -4.12 -16.88 -9.46
N LYS A 35 -4.26 -18.21 -9.30
CA LYS A 35 -5.28 -18.97 -10.01
C LYS A 35 -6.70 -18.67 -9.53
N LEU A 36 -6.89 -18.35 -8.27
CA LEU A 36 -8.14 -17.80 -7.74
C LEU A 36 -7.98 -16.30 -7.54
N PRO A 37 -8.69 -15.44 -8.30
CA PRO A 37 -8.68 -14.02 -8.04
C PRO A 37 -9.11 -13.72 -6.61
N VAL A 38 -8.32 -12.94 -5.89
CA VAL A 38 -8.58 -12.60 -4.48
C VAL A 38 -9.94 -11.90 -4.31
N THR A 39 -10.37 -11.15 -5.33
CA THR A 39 -11.69 -10.51 -5.40
C THR A 39 -12.84 -11.48 -5.24
N VAL A 40 -12.74 -12.70 -5.82
CA VAL A 40 -13.76 -13.74 -5.71
C VAL A 40 -13.86 -14.25 -4.27
N SER A 41 -12.73 -14.47 -3.61
CA SER A 41 -12.71 -14.89 -2.20
C SER A 41 -13.33 -13.83 -1.30
N PHE A 42 -13.03 -12.54 -1.52
CA PHE A 42 -13.66 -11.43 -0.81
C PHE A 42 -15.16 -11.34 -1.06
N LEU A 43 -15.60 -11.53 -2.31
CA LEU A 43 -17.02 -11.51 -2.66
C LEU A 43 -17.80 -12.60 -1.92
N ILE A 44 -17.31 -13.84 -1.96
CA ILE A 44 -17.94 -14.98 -1.27
C ILE A 44 -18.01 -14.73 0.24
N ALA A 45 -16.90 -14.26 0.85
CA ALA A 45 -16.87 -13.92 2.26
C ALA A 45 -17.83 -12.77 2.62
N SER A 46 -17.96 -11.77 1.74
CA SER A 46 -18.87 -10.63 1.92
C SER A 46 -20.34 -11.08 1.87
N VAL A 47 -20.71 -11.92 0.90
CA VAL A 47 -22.05 -12.49 0.82
C VAL A 47 -22.35 -13.32 2.06
N CYS A 48 -21.42 -14.17 2.49
CA CYS A 48 -21.53 -14.95 3.72
C CYS A 48 -21.74 -14.05 4.94
N ALA A 49 -20.99 -12.95 5.08
CA ALA A 49 -21.11 -11.99 6.18
C ALA A 49 -22.51 -11.35 6.23
N ILE A 50 -23.03 -10.91 5.09
CA ILE A 50 -24.36 -10.32 4.97
C ILE A 50 -25.45 -11.35 5.35
N MET A 51 -25.34 -12.59 4.85
CA MET A 51 -26.32 -13.63 5.14
C MET A 51 -26.29 -14.10 6.59
N MET A 52 -25.11 -14.16 7.20
CA MET A 52 -24.96 -14.57 8.59
C MET A 52 -25.44 -13.52 9.60
N THR A 53 -25.53 -12.25 9.21
CA THR A 53 -26.00 -11.19 10.10
C THR A 53 -27.46 -11.44 10.45
N THR A 54 -27.78 -11.50 11.76
CA THR A 54 -29.13 -11.79 12.27
C THR A 54 -29.73 -10.56 12.96
N GLY A 55 -31.06 -10.53 13.02
CA GLY A 55 -31.78 -9.45 13.76
C GLY A 55 -32.07 -8.20 12.94
N GLU A 56 -31.60 -8.15 11.67
CA GLU A 56 -31.80 -7.00 10.77
C GLU A 56 -32.44 -7.45 9.45
N SER A 57 -33.12 -6.51 8.78
CA SER A 57 -33.61 -6.76 7.41
C SER A 57 -32.44 -6.88 6.42
N ILE A 58 -32.66 -7.54 5.29
CA ILE A 58 -31.63 -7.70 4.27
C ILE A 58 -31.15 -6.35 3.73
N GLU A 59 -32.05 -5.38 3.60
CA GLU A 59 -31.74 -4.02 3.15
C GLU A 59 -30.79 -3.33 4.14
N LYS A 60 -31.01 -3.51 5.45
CA LYS A 60 -30.13 -2.92 6.48
C LYS A 60 -28.75 -3.56 6.48
N ARG A 61 -28.66 -4.87 6.28
CA ARG A 61 -27.36 -5.58 6.18
C ARG A 61 -26.57 -5.13 4.97
N ILE A 62 -27.24 -4.93 3.83
CA ILE A 62 -26.64 -4.38 2.62
C ILE A 62 -26.20 -2.92 2.86
N SER A 63 -27.01 -2.10 3.56
CA SER A 63 -26.65 -0.73 3.92
C SER A 63 -25.35 -0.69 4.76
N ILE A 64 -25.23 -1.54 5.78
CA ILE A 64 -24.02 -1.63 6.62
C ILE A 64 -22.80 -1.96 5.77
N PHE A 65 -22.92 -2.94 4.86
CA PHE A 65 -21.85 -3.29 3.93
C PHE A 65 -21.47 -2.12 3.02
N THR A 66 -22.47 -1.47 2.42
CA THR A 66 -22.28 -0.34 1.50
C THR A 66 -21.64 0.87 2.19
N GLU A 67 -22.10 1.19 3.40
CA GLU A 67 -21.51 2.26 4.23
C GLU A 67 -20.02 1.95 4.55
N GLY A 68 -19.71 0.68 4.82
CA GLY A 68 -18.34 0.22 5.01
C GLY A 68 -17.48 0.36 3.78
N ALA A 69 -17.98 -0.11 2.63
CA ALA A 69 -17.30 -0.02 1.33
C ALA A 69 -17.11 1.44 0.86
N GLY A 70 -18.05 2.32 1.22
CA GLY A 70 -18.05 3.74 0.87
C GLY A 70 -17.39 4.66 1.90
N GLN A 71 -16.62 4.16 2.87
CA GLN A 71 -15.94 5.00 3.85
C GLN A 71 -15.02 6.02 3.16
N LYS A 72 -15.00 7.24 3.67
CA LYS A 72 -14.22 8.36 3.08
C LYS A 72 -12.76 8.01 2.86
N SER A 73 -12.12 7.34 3.81
CA SER A 73 -10.72 6.91 3.70
C SER A 73 -10.50 5.92 2.56
N LEU A 74 -11.40 4.95 2.38
CA LEU A 74 -11.32 3.97 1.30
C LEU A 74 -11.57 4.62 -0.07
N LEU A 75 -12.53 5.54 -0.16
CA LEU A 75 -12.75 6.30 -1.40
C LEU A 75 -11.55 7.17 -1.77
N GLN A 76 -10.85 7.74 -0.78
CA GLN A 76 -9.59 8.44 -1.04
C GLN A 76 -8.51 7.51 -1.61
N MET A 77 -8.39 6.27 -1.08
CA MET A 77 -7.48 5.27 -1.63
C MET A 77 -7.85 4.87 -3.06
N VAL A 78 -9.15 4.70 -3.35
CA VAL A 78 -9.64 4.43 -4.71
C VAL A 78 -9.21 5.53 -5.69
N TRP A 79 -9.35 6.80 -5.30
CA TRP A 79 -8.87 7.93 -6.11
C TRP A 79 -7.36 7.89 -6.33
N ILE A 80 -6.59 7.58 -5.29
CA ILE A 80 -5.14 7.43 -5.39
C ILE A 80 -4.79 6.31 -6.38
N PHE A 81 -5.45 5.14 -6.33
CA PHE A 81 -5.20 4.05 -7.27
C PHE A 81 -5.52 4.44 -8.72
N ILE A 82 -6.65 5.11 -8.97
CA ILE A 82 -7.02 5.59 -10.31
C ILE A 82 -5.96 6.53 -10.87
N LEU A 83 -5.57 7.55 -10.10
CA LEU A 83 -4.57 8.53 -10.51
C LEU A 83 -3.18 7.90 -10.68
N ALA A 84 -2.84 6.96 -9.82
CA ALA A 84 -1.57 6.24 -9.88
C ALA A 84 -1.45 5.36 -11.13
N GLY A 85 -2.50 4.61 -11.45
CA GLY A 85 -2.54 3.82 -12.68
C GLY A 85 -2.40 4.69 -13.92
N ALA A 86 -3.12 5.81 -13.95
CA ALA A 86 -3.03 6.80 -15.03
C ALA A 86 -1.61 7.38 -15.17
N PHE A 87 -1.00 7.80 -14.05
CA PHE A 87 0.38 8.31 -14.04
C PHE A 87 1.39 7.25 -14.48
N ALA A 88 1.34 6.05 -13.91
CA ALA A 88 2.28 4.98 -14.22
C ALA A 88 2.24 4.61 -15.72
N ALA A 89 1.05 4.48 -16.29
CA ALA A 89 0.88 4.20 -17.72
C ALA A 89 1.40 5.34 -18.58
N SER A 90 1.06 6.61 -18.26
CA SER A 90 1.54 7.79 -19.00
C SER A 90 3.05 7.94 -18.93
N ALA A 91 3.65 7.80 -17.75
CA ALA A 91 5.10 7.87 -17.55
C ALA A 91 5.84 6.74 -18.26
N LYS A 92 5.28 5.51 -18.25
CA LYS A 92 5.85 4.37 -18.99
C LYS A 92 5.78 4.60 -20.51
N ALA A 93 4.65 5.01 -21.03
CA ALA A 93 4.47 5.25 -22.45
C ALA A 93 5.36 6.40 -22.98
N MET A 94 5.63 7.40 -22.14
CA MET A 94 6.58 8.48 -22.45
C MET A 94 8.05 8.00 -22.41
N GLY A 95 8.37 6.86 -21.76
CA GLY A 95 9.74 6.42 -21.51
C GLY A 95 10.39 6.99 -20.24
N SER A 96 9.58 7.63 -19.36
CA SER A 96 10.09 8.21 -18.11
C SER A 96 10.63 7.16 -17.14
N VAL A 97 10.04 5.96 -17.10
CA VAL A 97 10.49 4.87 -16.24
C VAL A 97 11.91 4.44 -16.66
N ASP A 98 12.09 4.13 -17.95
CA ASP A 98 13.38 3.67 -18.48
C ASP A 98 14.45 4.73 -18.31
N ALA A 99 14.14 5.99 -18.65
CA ALA A 99 15.07 7.11 -18.47
C ALA A 99 15.50 7.26 -17.00
N THR A 100 14.56 7.12 -16.06
CA THR A 100 14.85 7.21 -14.61
C THR A 100 15.72 6.04 -14.15
N VAL A 101 15.44 4.83 -14.62
CA VAL A 101 16.25 3.64 -14.33
C VAL A 101 17.67 3.82 -14.82
N TYR A 102 17.88 4.19 -16.10
CA TYR A 102 19.21 4.39 -16.65
C TYR A 102 19.95 5.55 -16.01
N PHE A 103 19.25 6.64 -15.65
CA PHE A 103 19.86 7.73 -14.90
C PHE A 103 20.35 7.26 -13.52
N ILE A 104 19.55 6.50 -12.76
CA ILE A 104 19.97 5.93 -11.47
C ILE A 104 21.19 5.03 -11.66
N LEU A 105 21.17 4.14 -12.65
CA LEU A 105 22.27 3.24 -12.96
C LEU A 105 23.54 3.98 -13.42
N SER A 106 23.41 5.16 -14.02
CA SER A 106 24.58 5.95 -14.43
C SER A 106 25.30 6.58 -13.23
N ILE A 107 24.54 6.98 -12.19
CA ILE A 107 25.09 7.73 -11.03
C ILE A 107 25.50 6.81 -9.89
N LEU A 108 24.65 5.86 -9.52
CA LEU A 108 24.87 5.01 -8.34
C LEU A 108 25.70 3.78 -8.69
N PRO A 109 26.77 3.45 -7.93
CA PRO A 109 27.40 2.14 -8.00
C PRO A 109 26.38 1.02 -7.75
N ALA A 110 26.50 -0.11 -8.47
CA ALA A 110 25.54 -1.22 -8.39
C ALA A 110 25.27 -1.68 -6.95
N LYS A 111 26.31 -1.79 -6.14
CA LYS A 111 26.26 -2.21 -4.75
C LYS A 111 25.35 -1.36 -3.85
N PHE A 112 25.06 -0.12 -4.21
CA PHE A 112 24.24 0.79 -3.41
C PHE A 112 22.81 0.93 -3.93
N ILE A 113 22.43 0.28 -5.02
CA ILE A 113 21.10 0.46 -5.63
C ILE A 113 20.00 -0.02 -4.70
N LEU A 114 20.13 -1.20 -4.10
CA LEU A 114 19.12 -1.75 -3.18
C LEU A 114 18.97 -0.86 -1.92
N ALA A 115 20.08 -0.49 -1.32
CA ALA A 115 20.11 0.38 -0.15
C ALA A 115 19.59 1.79 -0.48
N GLY A 116 19.95 2.33 -1.64
CA GLY A 116 19.48 3.63 -2.13
C GLY A 116 17.99 3.65 -2.39
N LEU A 117 17.43 2.58 -2.97
CA LEU A 117 16.00 2.44 -3.21
C LEU A 117 15.22 2.41 -1.88
N PHE A 118 15.70 1.63 -0.90
CA PHE A 118 15.13 1.60 0.46
C PHE A 118 15.15 2.98 1.12
N LEU A 119 16.30 3.65 1.11
CA LEU A 119 16.47 4.97 1.72
C LEU A 119 15.59 6.02 1.04
N SER A 120 15.47 5.98 -0.28
CA SER A 120 14.57 6.85 -1.04
C SER A 120 13.11 6.64 -0.63
N ALA A 121 12.68 5.39 -0.49
CA ALA A 121 11.33 5.08 -0.01
C ALA A 121 11.11 5.59 1.42
N CYS A 122 12.09 5.43 2.32
CA CYS A 122 12.02 5.97 3.69
C CYS A 122 11.81 7.49 3.70
N ILE A 123 12.64 8.23 2.93
CA ILE A 123 12.63 9.70 2.90
C ILE A 123 11.33 10.23 2.28
N ILE A 124 10.92 9.65 1.16
CA ILE A 124 9.69 10.07 0.46
C ILE A 124 8.47 9.80 1.33
N SER A 125 8.37 8.63 1.93
CA SER A 125 7.23 8.27 2.78
C SER A 125 7.16 9.12 4.05
N LEU A 126 8.30 9.42 4.66
CA LEU A 126 8.38 10.34 5.80
C LEU A 126 7.89 11.75 5.44
N ALA A 127 8.21 12.22 4.24
CA ALA A 127 7.85 13.55 3.75
C ALA A 127 6.39 13.65 3.28
N ILE A 128 5.84 12.60 2.65
CA ILE A 128 4.43 12.57 2.19
C ILE A 128 3.47 12.21 3.34
N GLY A 129 3.93 11.39 4.30
CA GLY A 129 3.10 10.86 5.38
C GLY A 129 2.15 9.76 4.93
N THR A 130 2.50 9.01 3.88
CA THR A 130 1.73 7.85 3.43
C THR A 130 2.62 6.80 2.77
N SER A 131 2.52 5.56 3.25
CA SER A 131 3.21 4.41 2.64
C SER A 131 2.66 4.10 1.26
N VAL A 132 1.34 4.13 1.09
CA VAL A 132 0.66 3.83 -0.18
C VAL A 132 1.12 4.77 -1.29
N GLY A 133 1.13 6.09 -1.05
CA GLY A 133 1.58 7.07 -2.03
C GLY A 133 3.04 6.88 -2.45
N THR A 134 3.89 6.50 -1.51
CA THR A 134 5.31 6.21 -1.75
C THR A 134 5.49 4.95 -2.59
N ILE A 135 4.80 3.87 -2.24
CA ILE A 135 4.83 2.60 -2.99
C ILE A 135 4.44 2.85 -4.44
N ILE A 136 3.33 3.54 -4.67
CA ILE A 136 2.82 3.86 -5.99
C ILE A 136 3.83 4.66 -6.82
N ALA A 137 4.51 5.64 -6.21
CA ALA A 137 5.49 6.46 -6.91
C ALA A 137 6.75 5.69 -7.31
N LEU A 138 7.21 4.75 -6.46
CA LEU A 138 8.49 4.07 -6.63
C LEU A 138 8.41 2.68 -7.28
N VAL A 139 7.26 2.00 -7.22
CA VAL A 139 7.09 0.64 -7.80
C VAL A 139 7.48 0.57 -9.27
N PRO A 140 7.09 1.51 -10.17
CA PRO A 140 7.51 1.44 -11.57
C PRO A 140 9.03 1.52 -11.75
N ILE A 141 9.70 2.34 -10.93
CA ILE A 141 11.17 2.47 -10.94
C ILE A 141 11.83 1.19 -10.41
N ALA A 142 11.30 0.64 -9.33
CA ALA A 142 11.79 -0.60 -8.74
C ALA A 142 11.66 -1.80 -9.70
N SER A 143 10.51 -1.92 -10.37
CA SER A 143 10.27 -2.94 -11.40
C SER A 143 11.22 -2.75 -12.59
N GLY A 144 11.40 -1.52 -13.09
CA GLY A 144 12.37 -1.24 -14.14
C GLY A 144 13.81 -1.60 -13.76
N LEU A 145 14.24 -1.25 -12.53
CA LEU A 145 15.57 -1.65 -12.01
C LEU A 145 15.71 -3.18 -11.89
N SER A 146 14.66 -3.89 -11.44
CA SER A 146 14.61 -5.35 -11.38
C SER A 146 14.93 -5.96 -12.74
N HIS A 147 14.25 -5.52 -13.79
CA HIS A 147 14.46 -6.05 -15.16
C HIS A 147 15.87 -5.79 -15.68
N VAL A 148 16.43 -4.60 -15.46
CA VAL A 148 17.75 -4.24 -15.98
C VAL A 148 18.89 -4.92 -15.21
N LEU A 149 18.74 -5.11 -13.90
CA LEU A 149 19.76 -5.71 -13.03
C LEU A 149 19.62 -7.23 -12.89
N GLY A 150 18.55 -7.84 -13.42
CA GLY A 150 18.28 -9.26 -13.24
C GLY A 150 18.02 -9.66 -11.79
N VAL A 151 17.49 -8.74 -10.98
CA VAL A 151 17.12 -8.98 -9.58
C VAL A 151 15.66 -9.41 -9.52
N ASP A 152 15.32 -10.31 -8.62
CA ASP A 152 13.93 -10.73 -8.42
C ASP A 152 13.02 -9.54 -8.14
N GLU A 153 11.97 -9.37 -8.93
CA GLU A 153 11.03 -8.26 -8.79
C GLU A 153 10.36 -8.22 -7.40
N PRO A 154 9.91 -9.35 -6.81
CA PRO A 154 9.40 -9.38 -5.44
C PRO A 154 10.37 -8.80 -4.40
N LEU A 155 11.68 -9.01 -4.56
CA LEU A 155 12.68 -8.42 -3.67
C LEU A 155 12.71 -6.90 -3.82
N MET A 156 12.74 -6.39 -5.05
CA MET A 156 12.76 -4.95 -5.31
C MET A 156 11.51 -4.26 -4.79
N LEU A 157 10.34 -4.87 -4.97
CA LEU A 157 9.08 -4.36 -4.43
C LEU A 157 9.06 -4.42 -2.89
N GLY A 158 9.58 -5.50 -2.31
CA GLY A 158 9.73 -5.63 -0.85
C GLY A 158 10.61 -4.55 -0.23
N ILE A 159 11.68 -4.13 -0.93
CA ILE A 159 12.54 -3.01 -0.53
C ILE A 159 11.76 -1.69 -0.47
N VAL A 160 10.97 -1.40 -1.51
CA VAL A 160 10.13 -0.19 -1.56
C VAL A 160 9.07 -0.21 -0.46
N ILE A 161 8.37 -1.33 -0.29
CA ILE A 161 7.33 -1.51 0.75
C ILE A 161 7.93 -1.31 2.14
N GLY A 162 9.05 -1.96 2.44
CA GLY A 162 9.73 -1.84 3.73
C GLY A 162 10.16 -0.40 4.05
N GLY A 163 10.74 0.30 3.06
CA GLY A 163 11.11 1.70 3.20
C GLY A 163 9.90 2.63 3.36
N ALA A 164 8.83 2.38 2.61
CA ALA A 164 7.59 3.15 2.69
C ALA A 164 6.94 3.03 4.08
N PHE A 165 6.84 1.83 4.63
CA PHE A 165 6.32 1.62 5.99
C PHE A 165 7.20 2.24 7.06
N PHE A 166 8.53 2.16 6.91
CA PHE A 166 9.45 2.82 7.82
C PHE A 166 9.21 4.32 7.86
N GLY A 167 9.13 4.98 6.70
CA GLY A 167 8.94 6.43 6.61
C GLY A 167 7.58 6.87 7.13
N ASP A 168 6.52 6.15 6.78
CA ASP A 168 5.15 6.43 7.26
C ASP A 168 5.04 6.32 8.79
N ASN A 169 5.67 5.29 9.37
CA ASN A 169 5.70 5.12 10.82
C ASN A 169 6.39 6.28 11.55
N LEU A 170 7.43 6.88 10.99
CA LEU A 170 8.14 8.01 11.58
C LEU A 170 7.59 9.38 11.17
N SER A 171 6.68 9.46 10.21
CA SER A 171 6.14 10.72 9.72
C SER A 171 5.31 11.44 10.79
N PHE A 172 5.47 12.78 10.84
CA PHE A 172 4.68 13.67 11.67
C PHE A 172 3.34 14.05 11.05
N ILE A 173 3.15 13.78 9.77
CA ILE A 173 1.96 14.17 9.00
C ILE A 173 1.13 12.95 8.54
N SER A 174 1.53 11.74 8.92
CA SER A 174 0.78 10.51 8.61
C SER A 174 -0.56 10.49 9.34
N ASP A 175 -1.64 10.27 8.58
CA ASP A 175 -3.00 10.21 9.11
C ASP A 175 -3.15 9.14 10.19
N THR A 176 -2.53 7.97 9.99
CA THR A 176 -2.55 6.86 10.95
C THR A 176 -1.82 7.23 12.23
N THR A 177 -0.68 7.92 12.11
CA THR A 177 0.11 8.41 13.25
C THR A 177 -0.66 9.48 14.02
N ILE A 178 -1.29 10.44 13.32
CA ILE A 178 -2.11 11.49 13.95
C ILE A 178 -3.29 10.86 14.68
N ALA A 179 -3.99 9.92 14.05
CA ALA A 179 -5.11 9.21 14.66
C ALA A 179 -4.69 8.44 15.92
N ALA A 180 -3.57 7.70 15.86
CA ALA A 180 -3.05 6.94 16.98
C ALA A 180 -2.67 7.84 18.17
N THR A 181 -1.90 8.90 17.93
CA THR A 181 -1.45 9.82 18.99
C THR A 181 -2.60 10.61 19.59
N SER A 182 -3.54 11.10 18.77
CA SER A 182 -4.71 11.84 19.23
C SER A 182 -5.64 10.96 20.06
N SER A 183 -5.88 9.70 19.66
CA SER A 183 -6.72 8.78 20.40
C SER A 183 -6.14 8.37 21.76
N GLN A 184 -4.82 8.36 21.90
CA GLN A 184 -4.11 8.02 23.14
C GLN A 184 -3.67 9.24 23.97
N GLY A 185 -3.95 10.47 23.49
CA GLY A 185 -3.57 11.70 24.18
C GLY A 185 -2.05 11.87 24.35
N CYS A 186 -1.24 11.27 23.49
CA CYS A 186 0.22 11.41 23.51
C CYS A 186 0.72 12.39 22.45
N SER A 187 1.90 12.98 22.67
CA SER A 187 2.48 13.91 21.71
C SER A 187 3.15 13.19 20.53
N MET A 188 3.07 13.77 19.34
CA MET A 188 3.76 13.28 18.15
C MET A 188 5.27 13.17 18.36
N LYS A 189 5.85 14.11 19.14
CA LYS A 189 7.29 14.13 19.46
C LYS A 189 7.70 12.92 20.30
N ASP A 190 6.89 12.58 21.31
CA ASP A 190 7.17 11.40 22.17
C ASP A 190 7.05 10.11 21.37
N LYS A 191 6.02 9.98 20.53
CA LYS A 191 5.84 8.85 19.62
C LYS A 191 7.05 8.73 18.69
N PHE A 192 7.48 9.81 18.05
CA PHE A 192 8.64 9.80 17.16
C PHE A 192 9.91 9.34 17.90
N LYS A 193 10.17 9.87 19.10
CA LYS A 193 11.33 9.49 19.90
C LYS A 193 11.34 8.00 20.25
N VAL A 194 10.22 7.46 20.71
CA VAL A 194 10.12 6.05 21.09
C VAL A 194 10.23 5.15 19.86
N ASN A 195 9.50 5.46 18.80
CA ASN A 195 9.52 4.66 17.58
C ASN A 195 10.90 4.69 16.89
N SER A 196 11.57 5.85 16.87
CA SER A 196 12.91 5.96 16.29
C SER A 196 13.90 5.01 16.98
N LEU A 197 13.84 4.87 18.30
CA LEU A 197 14.71 3.94 19.04
C LEU A 197 14.50 2.48 18.66
N ILE A 198 13.31 2.13 18.16
CA ILE A 198 12.97 0.76 17.74
C ILE A 198 13.30 0.56 16.27
N VAL A 199 12.83 1.46 15.39
CA VAL A 199 12.86 1.21 13.94
C VAL A 199 14.18 1.63 13.28
N VAL A 200 14.90 2.65 13.81
CA VAL A 200 16.18 3.08 13.22
C VAL A 200 17.25 1.99 13.29
N PRO A 201 17.46 1.27 14.41
CA PRO A 201 18.40 0.16 14.43
C PRO A 201 18.05 -0.93 13.42
N ALA A 202 16.77 -1.25 13.27
CA ALA A 202 16.30 -2.21 12.26
C ALA A 202 16.59 -1.72 10.83
N ALA A 203 16.33 -0.43 10.55
CA ALA A 203 16.64 0.14 9.24
C ALA A 203 18.15 0.14 8.94
N VAL A 204 19.00 0.41 9.92
CA VAL A 204 20.46 0.33 9.75
C VAL A 204 20.89 -1.10 9.41
N CYS A 205 20.36 -2.11 10.13
CA CYS A 205 20.62 -3.52 9.82
C CYS A 205 20.19 -3.87 8.39
N ILE A 206 19.00 -3.43 7.97
CA ILE A 206 18.47 -3.66 6.62
C ILE A 206 19.32 -2.96 5.57
N LEU A 207 19.75 -1.72 5.79
CA LEU A 207 20.67 -1.02 4.87
C LEU A 207 22.00 -1.76 4.69
N ILE A 208 22.55 -2.32 5.77
CA ILE A 208 23.76 -3.14 5.70
C ILE A 208 23.49 -4.40 4.87
N ILE A 209 22.38 -5.10 5.12
CA ILE A 209 21.99 -6.29 4.36
C ILE A 209 21.83 -5.97 2.87
N TYR A 210 21.12 -4.90 2.54
CA TYR A 210 20.93 -4.49 1.15
C TYR A 210 22.23 -4.06 0.47
N THR A 211 23.16 -3.45 1.21
CA THR A 211 24.50 -3.13 0.69
C THR A 211 25.31 -4.39 0.41
N ILE A 212 25.24 -5.40 1.32
CA ILE A 212 25.91 -6.69 1.12
C ILE A 212 25.32 -7.44 -0.08
N LEU A 213 24.00 -7.52 -0.18
CA LEU A 213 23.31 -8.14 -1.33
C LEU A 213 23.64 -7.40 -2.63
N GLY A 214 23.73 -6.08 -2.58
CA GLY A 214 24.07 -5.23 -3.70
C GLY A 214 25.49 -5.45 -4.24
N HIS A 215 26.42 -5.99 -3.43
CA HIS A 215 27.77 -6.33 -3.90
C HIS A 215 27.80 -7.38 -5.02
N ARG A 216 26.75 -8.19 -5.13
CA ARG A 216 26.63 -9.21 -6.18
C ARG A 216 26.01 -8.68 -7.46
N LEU A 217 25.56 -7.42 -7.44
CA LEU A 217 24.90 -6.81 -8.60
C LEU A 217 25.95 -6.24 -9.55
N GLU A 218 25.77 -6.56 -10.80
CA GLU A 218 26.56 -6.00 -11.89
C GLU A 218 25.66 -5.10 -12.73
N LYS A 219 26.21 -3.98 -13.18
CA LYS A 219 25.54 -3.14 -14.16
C LYS A 219 25.77 -3.70 -15.56
N PRO A 220 24.83 -3.51 -16.48
CA PRO A 220 25.11 -3.73 -17.90
C PRO A 220 26.37 -2.96 -18.32
N ALA A 221 27.22 -3.60 -19.14
CA ALA A 221 28.47 -3.00 -19.61
C ALA A 221 28.21 -1.69 -20.38
N GLU A 222 27.11 -1.65 -21.14
CA GLU A 222 26.65 -0.48 -21.85
C GLU A 222 25.22 -0.17 -21.40
N LEU A 223 24.98 1.06 -20.98
CA LEU A 223 23.63 1.56 -20.68
C LEU A 223 23.10 2.26 -21.93
N PRO A 224 21.83 1.99 -22.31
CA PRO A 224 21.19 2.75 -23.38
C PRO A 224 21.21 4.24 -23.07
N GLY A 225 21.38 5.05 -24.10
CA GLY A 225 21.23 6.50 -23.98
C GLY A 225 19.79 6.85 -23.63
N PHE A 226 19.58 7.88 -22.82
CA PHE A 226 18.25 8.36 -22.45
C PHE A 226 18.16 9.87 -22.59
N ASN A 227 16.92 10.34 -22.79
CA ASN A 227 16.66 11.77 -22.88
C ASN A 227 16.32 12.31 -21.47
N TYR A 228 17.07 13.31 -21.03
CA TYR A 228 16.87 13.96 -19.71
C TYR A 228 15.48 14.58 -19.54
N VAL A 229 14.79 14.96 -20.62
CA VAL A 229 13.41 15.47 -20.57
C VAL A 229 12.44 14.42 -20.00
N HIS A 230 12.70 13.15 -20.27
CA HIS A 230 11.87 12.05 -19.75
C HIS A 230 12.01 11.85 -18.23
N LEU A 231 13.03 12.43 -17.59
CA LEU A 231 13.18 12.37 -16.11
C LEU A 231 12.22 13.34 -15.40
N ILE A 232 11.79 14.41 -16.06
CA ILE A 232 11.07 15.52 -15.43
C ILE A 232 9.81 15.07 -14.69
N PRO A 233 8.93 14.19 -15.22
CA PRO A 233 7.74 13.76 -14.50
C PRO A 233 8.04 13.15 -13.13
N TYR A 234 9.05 12.28 -13.03
CA TYR A 234 9.45 11.68 -11.76
C TYR A 234 10.14 12.68 -10.83
N PHE A 235 10.98 13.58 -11.37
CA PHE A 235 11.55 14.66 -10.55
C PHE A 235 10.47 15.56 -9.96
N VAL A 236 9.46 15.93 -10.73
CA VAL A 236 8.32 16.73 -10.25
C VAL A 236 7.57 15.98 -9.15
N VAL A 237 7.22 14.71 -9.39
CA VAL A 237 6.52 13.86 -8.41
C VAL A 237 7.33 13.77 -7.11
N ILE A 238 8.61 13.42 -7.18
CA ILE A 238 9.48 13.26 -6.01
C ILE A 238 9.65 14.60 -5.29
N PHE A 239 9.92 15.69 -6.03
CA PHE A 239 10.10 17.02 -5.44
C PHE A 239 8.83 17.51 -4.71
N MET A 240 7.66 17.36 -5.32
CA MET A 240 6.39 17.72 -4.69
C MET A 240 6.09 16.85 -3.47
N ALA A 241 6.40 15.55 -3.56
CA ALA A 241 6.28 14.61 -2.46
C ALA A 241 7.17 15.01 -1.27
N LEU A 242 8.44 15.33 -1.52
CA LEU A 242 9.38 15.80 -0.49
C LEU A 242 8.96 17.15 0.14
N ARG A 243 8.12 17.93 -0.52
CA ARG A 243 7.48 19.14 0.03
C ARG A 243 6.23 18.84 0.87
N GLY A 244 5.84 17.57 1.03
CA GLY A 244 4.65 17.16 1.78
C GLY A 244 3.33 17.54 1.10
N ILE A 245 3.33 17.72 -0.23
CA ILE A 245 2.12 18.01 -1.00
C ILE A 245 1.23 16.76 -1.05
N ASN A 246 -0.08 16.94 -0.98
CA ASN A 246 -1.05 15.86 -1.03
C ASN A 246 -0.81 14.93 -2.24
N VAL A 247 -0.79 13.63 -2.00
CA VAL A 247 -0.45 12.61 -3.00
C VAL A 247 -1.32 12.67 -4.26
N MET A 248 -2.60 13.03 -4.14
CA MET A 248 -3.48 13.16 -5.31
C MET A 248 -3.00 14.32 -6.22
N ILE A 249 -2.63 15.46 -5.63
CA ILE A 249 -2.08 16.61 -6.38
C ILE A 249 -0.76 16.24 -7.04
N VAL A 250 0.09 15.51 -6.33
CA VAL A 250 1.38 15.01 -6.84
C VAL A 250 1.16 14.13 -8.08
N LEU A 251 0.22 13.18 -8.00
CA LEU A 251 -0.10 12.28 -9.11
C LEU A 251 -0.72 13.03 -10.30
N ILE A 252 -1.63 13.97 -10.05
CA ILE A 252 -2.21 14.84 -11.11
C ILE A 252 -1.10 15.63 -11.81
N ALA A 253 -0.18 16.23 -11.05
CA ALA A 253 0.96 16.92 -11.64
C ALA A 253 1.83 15.96 -12.48
N GLY A 254 2.10 14.76 -11.98
CA GLY A 254 2.82 13.72 -12.72
C GLY A 254 2.14 13.37 -14.05
N ILE A 255 0.80 13.20 -14.06
CA ILE A 255 0.00 12.92 -15.26
C ILE A 255 0.12 14.09 -16.24
N VAL A 256 -0.05 15.33 -15.78
CA VAL A 256 0.02 16.52 -16.64
C VAL A 256 1.42 16.68 -17.23
N PHE A 257 2.47 16.58 -16.41
CA PHE A 257 3.85 16.72 -16.91
C PHE A 257 4.23 15.58 -17.86
N SER A 258 3.88 14.32 -17.57
CA SER A 258 4.12 13.23 -18.51
C SER A 258 3.32 13.41 -19.79
N GLY A 259 2.07 13.88 -19.72
CA GLY A 259 1.23 14.16 -20.89
C GLY A 259 1.82 15.23 -21.80
N VAL A 260 2.11 16.40 -21.24
CA VAL A 260 2.65 17.55 -21.99
C VAL A 260 4.02 17.22 -22.59
N LEU A 261 4.93 16.69 -21.79
CA LEU A 261 6.28 16.38 -22.26
C LEU A 261 6.31 15.21 -23.24
N GLY A 262 5.45 14.20 -23.06
CA GLY A 262 5.33 13.08 -23.98
C GLY A 262 4.76 13.50 -25.34
N PHE A 263 3.86 14.50 -25.35
CA PHE A 263 3.38 15.10 -26.59
C PHE A 263 4.51 15.81 -27.33
N PHE A 264 5.28 16.66 -26.64
CA PHE A 264 6.42 17.34 -27.26
C PHE A 264 7.55 16.39 -27.68
N ALA A 265 7.76 15.29 -26.94
CA ALA A 265 8.71 14.25 -27.28
C ALA A 265 8.21 13.28 -28.38
N GLN A 266 7.00 13.50 -28.92
CA GLN A 266 6.36 12.64 -29.92
C GLN A 266 6.22 11.17 -29.49
N SER A 267 6.16 10.92 -28.19
CA SER A 267 5.95 9.57 -27.65
C SER A 267 4.53 9.05 -27.90
N TYR A 268 3.57 9.96 -28.03
CA TYR A 268 2.16 9.70 -28.37
C TYR A 268 1.47 10.98 -28.83
N ASP A 269 0.35 10.82 -29.55
CA ASP A 269 -0.60 11.89 -29.84
C ASP A 269 -1.62 12.07 -28.69
N LEU A 270 -2.51 13.05 -28.78
CA LEU A 270 -3.49 13.32 -27.73
C LEU A 270 -4.43 12.13 -27.48
N TYR A 271 -4.90 11.47 -28.53
CA TYR A 271 -5.78 10.31 -28.40
C TYR A 271 -5.07 9.09 -27.83
N GLY A 272 -3.81 8.86 -28.25
CA GLY A 272 -2.94 7.83 -27.71
C GLY A 272 -2.67 8.03 -26.23
N TRP A 273 -2.46 9.28 -25.79
CA TRP A 273 -2.32 9.58 -24.37
C TRP A 273 -3.60 9.30 -23.58
N PHE A 274 -4.79 9.72 -24.06
CA PHE A 274 -6.05 9.41 -23.39
C PHE A 274 -6.30 7.90 -23.33
N ALA A 275 -6.00 7.15 -24.39
CA ALA A 275 -6.08 5.70 -24.38
C ALA A 275 -5.15 5.09 -23.33
N THR A 276 -3.92 5.60 -23.23
CA THR A 276 -2.93 5.15 -22.23
C THR A 276 -3.41 5.41 -20.80
N LEU A 277 -3.96 6.60 -20.50
CA LEU A 277 -4.56 6.90 -19.22
C LEU A 277 -5.69 5.90 -18.89
N GLY A 278 -6.56 5.62 -19.88
CA GLY A 278 -7.65 4.65 -19.72
C GLY A 278 -7.17 3.24 -19.40
N VAL A 279 -6.10 2.77 -20.05
CA VAL A 279 -5.48 1.49 -19.76
C VAL A 279 -4.92 1.48 -18.33
N GLY A 280 -4.19 2.53 -17.95
CA GLY A 280 -3.63 2.65 -16.60
C GLY A 280 -4.68 2.66 -15.49
N MET A 281 -5.77 3.41 -15.67
CA MET A 281 -6.89 3.41 -14.70
C MET A 281 -7.53 2.02 -14.58
N LYS A 282 -7.76 1.33 -15.69
CA LYS A 282 -8.35 -0.03 -15.70
C LYS A 282 -7.45 -1.06 -15.03
N SER A 283 -6.13 -0.93 -15.13
CA SER A 283 -5.18 -1.86 -14.50
C SER A 283 -5.29 -1.88 -12.97
N MET A 284 -5.81 -0.81 -12.35
CA MET A 284 -6.05 -0.72 -10.91
C MET A 284 -7.40 -1.32 -10.47
N GLY A 285 -8.20 -1.84 -11.40
CA GLY A 285 -9.57 -2.30 -11.14
C GLY A 285 -9.66 -3.36 -10.05
N GLU A 286 -8.75 -4.33 -10.03
CA GLU A 286 -8.73 -5.38 -9.01
C GLU A 286 -8.48 -4.80 -7.60
N LEU A 287 -7.52 -3.88 -7.45
CA LEU A 287 -7.22 -3.22 -6.18
C LEU A 287 -8.43 -2.41 -5.67
N ILE A 288 -9.12 -1.72 -6.57
CA ILE A 288 -10.33 -0.95 -6.25
C ILE A 288 -11.42 -1.88 -5.72
N ILE A 289 -11.70 -2.98 -6.43
CA ILE A 289 -12.71 -3.95 -6.05
C ILE A 289 -12.38 -4.58 -4.70
N VAL A 290 -11.13 -5.02 -4.50
CA VAL A 290 -10.67 -5.60 -3.23
C VAL A 290 -10.84 -4.61 -2.09
N THR A 291 -10.44 -3.36 -2.27
CA THR A 291 -10.53 -2.31 -1.24
C THR A 291 -11.99 -2.08 -0.81
N MET A 292 -12.90 -2.00 -1.76
CA MET A 292 -14.33 -1.81 -1.47
C MET A 292 -14.95 -3.05 -0.78
N LEU A 293 -14.67 -4.25 -1.27
CA LEU A 293 -15.16 -5.49 -0.67
C LEU A 293 -14.61 -5.70 0.75
N ALA A 294 -13.31 -5.44 0.96
CA ALA A 294 -12.68 -5.52 2.27
C ALA A 294 -13.30 -4.54 3.27
N GLY A 295 -13.53 -3.29 2.85
CA GLY A 295 -14.18 -2.28 3.68
C GLY A 295 -15.60 -2.65 4.09
N GLY A 296 -16.40 -3.14 3.15
CA GLY A 296 -17.75 -3.63 3.41
C GLY A 296 -17.76 -4.86 4.32
N LEU A 297 -16.90 -5.84 4.06
CA LEU A 297 -16.74 -7.03 4.89
C LEU A 297 -16.37 -6.67 6.33
N LEU A 298 -15.38 -5.79 6.50
CA LEU A 298 -14.94 -5.32 7.82
C LEU A 298 -16.07 -4.62 8.59
N ALA A 299 -16.87 -3.78 7.91
CA ALA A 299 -18.00 -3.10 8.53
C ALA A 299 -19.04 -4.10 9.05
N VAL A 300 -19.36 -5.14 8.30
CA VAL A 300 -20.29 -6.19 8.74
C VAL A 300 -19.72 -7.00 9.90
N ILE A 301 -18.43 -7.39 9.84
CA ILE A 301 -17.75 -8.08 10.94
C ILE A 301 -17.75 -7.23 12.21
N LYS A 302 -17.48 -5.92 12.08
CA LYS A 302 -17.51 -4.95 13.19
C LYS A 302 -18.92 -4.83 13.77
N TYR A 303 -19.93 -4.71 12.92
CA TYR A 303 -21.34 -4.64 13.32
C TYR A 303 -21.76 -5.87 14.11
N ASN A 304 -21.36 -7.06 13.66
CA ASN A 304 -21.62 -8.34 14.33
C ASN A 304 -20.78 -8.57 15.60
N GLY A 305 -19.96 -7.60 16.02
CA GLY A 305 -19.16 -7.67 17.25
C GLY A 305 -17.85 -8.48 17.11
N GLY A 306 -17.42 -8.83 15.89
CA GLY A 306 -16.20 -9.60 15.66
C GLY A 306 -14.94 -8.93 16.20
N ILE A 307 -14.81 -7.62 15.99
CA ILE A 307 -13.68 -6.84 16.53
C ILE A 307 -13.71 -6.80 18.06
N HIS A 308 -14.89 -6.60 18.67
CA HIS A 308 -15.03 -6.65 20.12
C HIS A 308 -14.64 -8.01 20.70
N TYR A 309 -14.95 -9.09 19.99
CA TYR A 309 -14.58 -10.44 20.41
C TYR A 309 -13.05 -10.65 20.39
N ILE A 310 -12.37 -10.18 19.33
CA ILE A 310 -10.90 -10.25 19.25
C ILE A 310 -10.26 -9.46 20.41
N ILE A 311 -10.72 -8.24 20.64
CA ILE A 311 -10.25 -7.39 21.73
C ILE A 311 -10.47 -8.11 23.06
N ALA A 312 -11.66 -8.68 23.30
CA ALA A 312 -11.99 -9.37 24.56
C ALA A 312 -11.12 -10.62 24.80
N ILE A 313 -10.76 -11.36 23.75
CA ILE A 313 -9.84 -12.51 23.88
C ILE A 313 -8.43 -12.02 24.23
N LEU A 314 -7.92 -11.06 23.49
CA LEU A 314 -6.56 -10.57 23.68
C LEU A 314 -6.37 -9.91 25.04
N THR A 315 -7.37 -9.18 25.53
CA THR A 315 -7.33 -8.54 26.84
C THR A 315 -7.36 -9.55 28.01
N LYS A 316 -7.88 -10.76 27.81
CA LYS A 316 -7.81 -11.83 28.83
C LYS A 316 -6.38 -12.27 29.15
N PHE A 317 -5.47 -12.12 28.21
CA PHE A 317 -4.06 -12.49 28.39
C PHE A 317 -3.20 -11.35 28.96
N ILE A 318 -3.80 -10.17 29.20
CA ILE A 318 -3.08 -9.02 29.76
C ILE A 318 -2.85 -9.25 31.26
N LYS A 319 -1.66 -9.75 31.58
CA LYS A 319 -1.14 -9.82 32.95
C LYS A 319 0.09 -8.89 33.04
N GLY A 320 -0.13 -7.64 33.48
CA GLY A 320 0.92 -6.64 33.62
C GLY A 320 1.34 -5.95 32.31
N LYS A 321 2.31 -5.04 32.40
CA LYS A 321 2.75 -4.15 31.31
C LYS A 321 3.20 -4.90 30.05
N ARG A 322 4.06 -5.93 30.21
CA ARG A 322 4.57 -6.73 29.07
C ARG A 322 3.46 -7.51 28.37
N GLY A 323 2.50 -8.05 29.15
CA GLY A 323 1.34 -8.74 28.57
C GLY A 323 0.45 -7.79 27.77
N ALA A 324 0.28 -6.55 28.23
CA ALA A 324 -0.45 -5.52 27.51
C ALA A 324 0.24 -5.16 26.18
N GLU A 325 1.56 -4.91 26.19
CA GLU A 325 2.35 -4.59 25.01
C GLU A 325 2.28 -5.70 23.95
N LEU A 326 2.46 -6.97 24.37
CA LEU A 326 2.36 -8.12 23.46
C LEU A 326 0.96 -8.29 22.88
N SER A 327 -0.08 -8.16 23.72
CA SER A 327 -1.48 -8.29 23.29
C SER A 327 -1.89 -7.18 22.32
N ILE A 328 -1.44 -5.95 22.55
CA ILE A 328 -1.67 -4.84 21.63
C ILE A 328 -0.93 -5.07 20.31
N GLY A 329 0.33 -5.52 20.36
CA GLY A 329 1.10 -5.85 19.16
C GLY A 329 0.42 -6.93 18.31
N LEU A 330 -0.07 -8.00 18.93
CA LEU A 330 -0.81 -9.06 18.24
C LEU A 330 -2.14 -8.54 17.68
N LEU A 331 -2.87 -7.70 18.45
CA LEU A 331 -4.12 -7.10 18.00
C LEU A 331 -3.89 -6.22 16.76
N VAL A 332 -2.90 -5.34 16.81
CA VAL A 332 -2.55 -4.45 15.67
C VAL A 332 -2.17 -5.28 14.46
N SER A 333 -1.32 -6.29 14.62
CA SER A 333 -0.93 -7.17 13.51
C SER A 333 -2.13 -7.88 12.89
N PHE A 334 -3.07 -8.36 13.73
CA PHE A 334 -4.28 -9.01 13.23
C PHE A 334 -5.23 -8.03 12.54
N VAL A 335 -5.42 -6.84 13.10
CA VAL A 335 -6.28 -5.80 12.49
C VAL A 335 -5.70 -5.33 11.16
N ASN A 336 -4.38 -5.18 11.05
CA ASN A 336 -3.73 -4.80 9.79
C ASN A 336 -3.94 -5.82 8.66
N VAL A 337 -4.06 -7.11 8.99
CA VAL A 337 -4.45 -8.13 7.98
C VAL A 337 -5.88 -7.90 7.45
N CYS A 338 -6.74 -7.32 8.29
CA CYS A 338 -8.15 -7.09 7.96
C CYS A 338 -8.43 -5.68 7.38
N THR A 339 -7.47 -4.78 7.44
CA THR A 339 -7.62 -3.39 7.00
C THR A 339 -6.63 -3.09 5.88
N ALA A 340 -7.08 -2.34 4.88
CA ALA A 340 -6.21 -1.86 3.80
C ALA A 340 -5.36 -0.65 4.24
N ASN A 341 -5.35 -0.32 5.53
CA ASN A 341 -4.65 0.84 6.09
C ASN A 341 -3.77 0.41 7.27
N ASN A 342 -2.62 1.04 7.41
CA ASN A 342 -1.64 0.74 8.46
C ASN A 342 -2.05 1.30 9.83
#